data_c62f65a3b1773adf36a8ae8f54a31385
#
_entry.id   c62f65a3b1773adf36a8ae8f54a31385
#
_cell.length_a   1.000
_cell.length_b   1.000
_cell.length_c   1.000
_cell.angle_alpha   90.00
_cell.angle_beta   90.00
_cell.angle_gamma   90.00
#
_symmetry.space_group_name_H-M   'P 1'
#
loop_
_entity.id
_entity.type
_entity.pdbx_description
1 polymer ?
#
loop_
_entity_poly.entity_id
_entity_poly.type
_entity_poly.pdbx_seq_one_letter_code
_entity_poly.pdbx_strand_id
1 'polypeptide(L)'
;MVISLRSRVRSAWLISAAGVLGSIVSVLGACTTDEATPDMGSAGTASGGAAAGTSAIGGGGTGGGIGTNASGAGGSTAGTGSAVGGAAAGSATAGSAGMGGSSGSGGAAAGSGGMPDVSPEGDGDITAGPTYTTDPNLTDRGKPKGQKFTFSMKLADSKIFKGDDATLTKPAATSRGITVYVPAQYKDGTEAPILVIQDGPGPIDRISRALDNLTVETDPLKKLPPFVAIAVANGGDDSIGSERGLEYDTMSDRYSRFVDTEVLPAVIADPKVHAAYPGLKFTTNPEGRGAFGCSSGGAAALAMGWFTPDKWRRIITYSGTFVDQQNHAQTAEVALFPFGAWEYHSDKELIKNADNKPLRIFLNANENDNGATAPESGHHNWLMANQRTAAALKAKNYHYRFVYGQGLGHCDGKVQDQTLAEALSWTWRGYTP
;
A
#
# COMPACT_ATOMS: atom_id res chain seq x y z
N MET A 1 13.87 -25.95 -62.24
CA MET A 1 12.90 -26.91 -62.82
C MET A 1 11.88 -27.22 -61.71
N VAL A 2 10.61 -26.93 -62.02
CA VAL A 2 9.35 -27.35 -61.34
C VAL A 2 9.10 -26.79 -59.91
N ILE A 3 8.37 -25.71 -59.66
CA ILE A 3 6.93 -25.33 -59.67
C ILE A 3 6.04 -26.32 -58.91
N SER A 4 5.35 -25.84 -57.84
CA SER A 4 3.93 -25.96 -57.49
C SER A 4 3.68 -25.45 -56.09
N LEU A 5 3.01 -24.40 -55.77
CA LEU A 5 1.66 -23.86 -55.87
C LEU A 5 0.58 -24.63 -55.10
N ARG A 6 -0.08 -23.86 -54.25
CA ARG A 6 -1.48 -23.91 -53.71
C ARG A 6 -1.63 -24.63 -52.36
N SER A 7 -2.47 -24.19 -51.41
CA SER A 7 -3.73 -23.44 -51.56
C SER A 7 -4.17 -22.86 -50.22
N ARG A 8 -4.88 -21.73 -50.28
CA ARG A 8 -5.63 -21.09 -49.18
C ARG A 8 -6.92 -21.88 -48.88
N VAL A 9 -7.27 -22.02 -47.63
CA VAL A 9 -8.67 -22.28 -47.25
C VAL A 9 -9.13 -21.19 -46.29
N ARG A 10 -10.04 -20.37 -46.75
CA ARG A 10 -10.87 -19.47 -45.96
C ARG A 10 -12.12 -20.25 -45.56
N SER A 11 -12.44 -20.32 -44.26
CA SER A 11 -13.75 -20.73 -43.82
C SER A 11 -14.46 -19.52 -43.24
N ALA A 12 -15.49 -19.08 -43.99
CA ALA A 12 -16.48 -18.15 -43.56
C ALA A 12 -17.60 -18.92 -42.83
N TRP A 13 -18.01 -18.45 -41.66
CA TRP A 13 -19.23 -18.90 -41.01
C TRP A 13 -20.31 -17.85 -41.14
N LEU A 14 -21.39 -18.25 -41.78
CA LEU A 14 -22.64 -17.53 -41.99
C LEU A 14 -23.41 -17.45 -40.66
N ILE A 15 -23.87 -16.26 -40.34
CA ILE A 15 -24.82 -15.97 -39.29
C ILE A 15 -26.22 -16.19 -39.87
N SER A 16 -27.00 -17.07 -39.23
CA SER A 16 -28.44 -17.24 -39.53
C SER A 16 -29.24 -16.44 -38.51
N ALA A 17 -29.98 -15.46 -38.97
CA ALA A 17 -30.96 -14.73 -38.21
C ALA A 17 -32.30 -15.44 -38.28
N ALA A 18 -32.91 -15.71 -37.12
CA ALA A 18 -34.34 -16.06 -37.06
C ALA A 18 -34.98 -15.10 -36.04
N GLY A 19 -35.88 -14.29 -36.55
CA GLY A 19 -36.68 -13.36 -35.79
C GLY A 19 -37.88 -14.05 -35.12
N VAL A 20 -38.28 -13.51 -33.98
CA VAL A 20 -39.63 -13.68 -33.44
C VAL A 20 -40.16 -12.31 -33.08
N LEU A 21 -41.22 -11.93 -33.81
CA LEU A 21 -42.12 -10.82 -33.48
C LEU A 21 -43.05 -11.24 -32.33
N GLY A 22 -43.27 -10.35 -31.38
CA GLY A 22 -44.28 -10.53 -30.32
C GLY A 22 -44.65 -9.20 -29.68
N SER A 23 -45.61 -8.58 -30.26
CA SER A 23 -46.74 -7.79 -29.77
C SER A 23 -46.57 -6.79 -28.65
N ILE A 24 -46.76 -5.56 -29.03
CA ILE A 24 -47.04 -4.34 -28.26
C ILE A 24 -48.43 -4.42 -27.66
N VAL A 25 -48.62 -4.15 -26.38
CA VAL A 25 -49.86 -3.68 -25.79
C VAL A 25 -49.61 -2.36 -25.09
N SER A 26 -50.11 -1.30 -25.71
CA SER A 26 -50.21 0.04 -25.13
C SER A 26 -51.45 0.10 -24.22
N VAL A 27 -51.29 0.59 -23.01
CA VAL A 27 -52.40 1.11 -22.21
C VAL A 27 -52.14 2.56 -21.91
N LEU A 28 -52.85 3.41 -22.60
CA LEU A 28 -53.04 4.83 -22.31
C LEU A 28 -54.05 4.96 -21.16
N GLY A 29 -53.73 5.68 -20.14
CA GLY A 29 -54.66 6.15 -19.13
C GLY A 29 -54.30 7.58 -18.73
N ALA A 30 -55.03 8.51 -19.34
CA ALA A 30 -55.01 9.93 -18.97
C ALA A 30 -56.10 10.20 -17.93
N CYS A 31 -55.82 11.19 -17.03
CA CYS A 31 -56.76 12.13 -16.41
C CYS A 31 -56.00 12.85 -15.29
N THR A 32 -55.80 14.05 -15.38
CA THR A 32 -56.39 15.39 -15.30
C THR A 32 -56.01 16.10 -14.01
N THR A 33 -55.36 17.22 -14.21
CA THR A 33 -55.33 18.54 -13.55
C THR A 33 -56.02 18.70 -12.20
N ASP A 34 -55.30 19.32 -11.24
CA ASP A 34 -55.82 20.55 -10.62
C ASP A 34 -54.67 21.42 -10.08
N GLU A 35 -54.79 22.71 -10.48
CA GLU A 35 -53.97 23.84 -10.01
C GLU A 35 -54.43 24.30 -8.64
N ALA A 36 -53.53 24.78 -7.82
CA ALA A 36 -53.78 25.93 -6.94
C ALA A 36 -52.45 26.52 -6.38
N THR A 37 -52.03 27.62 -6.91
CA THR A 37 -51.39 28.72 -6.20
C THR A 37 -52.50 29.72 -5.83
N PRO A 38 -52.36 30.68 -4.93
CA PRO A 38 -51.17 31.43 -4.49
C PRO A 38 -51.13 31.72 -2.95
N ASP A 39 -50.13 32.30 -2.35
CA ASP A 39 -50.16 33.74 -2.04
C ASP A 39 -48.87 34.27 -1.37
N MET A 40 -48.63 35.52 -1.63
CA MET A 40 -47.50 36.36 -1.23
C MET A 40 -47.69 36.92 0.18
N GLY A 41 -46.57 37.24 0.82
CA GLY A 41 -46.49 38.07 2.03
C GLY A 41 -45.08 38.12 2.57
N SER A 42 -44.21 38.98 2.14
CA SER A 42 -43.94 40.37 2.58
C SER A 42 -43.14 40.48 3.86
N ALA A 43 -41.88 40.84 3.67
CA ALA A 43 -41.02 41.85 4.34
C ALA A 43 -40.98 41.93 5.88
N GLY A 44 -39.72 41.95 6.37
CA GLY A 44 -39.39 42.42 7.71
C GLY A 44 -37.89 42.59 7.89
N THR A 45 -37.38 43.76 7.57
CA THR A 45 -36.04 44.28 7.90
C THR A 45 -35.96 44.72 9.35
N ALA A 46 -34.80 44.48 10.03
CA ALA A 46 -34.13 45.35 11.02
C ALA A 46 -32.87 44.61 11.54
N SER A 47 -31.67 44.99 11.21
CA SER A 47 -30.77 46.05 11.76
C SER A 47 -30.44 45.91 13.23
N GLY A 48 -29.14 45.68 13.48
CA GLY A 48 -28.44 46.41 14.53
C GLY A 48 -27.91 45.62 15.70
N GLY A 49 -26.62 45.78 15.96
CA GLY A 49 -26.09 45.93 17.28
C GLY A 49 -24.85 45.13 17.60
N ALA A 50 -23.69 45.75 17.39
CA ALA A 50 -22.42 45.35 17.99
C ALA A 50 -22.43 45.66 19.50
N ALA A 51 -21.78 44.82 20.31
CA ALA A 51 -21.06 45.29 21.49
C ALA A 51 -20.01 44.27 21.94
N ALA A 52 -18.80 44.74 22.06
CA ALA A 52 -17.66 44.17 22.73
C ALA A 52 -17.85 44.15 24.26
N GLY A 53 -17.25 43.20 24.94
CA GLY A 53 -17.15 43.15 26.39
C GLY A 53 -16.00 42.30 26.84
N THR A 54 -14.96 42.92 27.25
CA THR A 54 -13.68 42.46 27.80
C THR A 54 -13.77 41.97 29.24
N SER A 55 -12.77 41.19 29.67
CA SER A 55 -12.16 41.03 31.03
C SER A 55 -12.92 40.14 32.02
N ALA A 56 -12.32 39.41 32.90
CA ALA A 56 -10.98 39.15 33.41
C ALA A 56 -11.08 38.17 34.63
N ILE A 57 -10.02 37.42 34.85
CA ILE A 57 -9.31 37.11 36.10
C ILE A 57 -10.08 36.48 37.28
N GLY A 58 -9.46 35.43 37.85
CA GLY A 58 -9.56 34.98 39.23
C GLY A 58 -10.01 33.55 39.33
N GLY A 59 -9.29 32.59 39.88
CA GLY A 59 -8.36 32.61 40.97
C GLY A 59 -8.70 31.49 41.89
N GLY A 60 -7.81 30.53 42.11
CA GLY A 60 -7.50 29.88 43.35
C GLY A 60 -8.46 28.84 43.92
N GLY A 61 -7.90 27.68 44.31
CA GLY A 61 -8.50 26.84 45.31
C GLY A 61 -8.03 25.34 45.22
N THR A 62 -6.93 25.06 45.74
CA THR A 62 -6.40 24.00 46.61
C THR A 62 -7.43 23.04 47.30
N GLY A 63 -7.03 21.75 47.39
CA GLY A 63 -7.54 20.73 48.30
C GLY A 63 -7.68 19.41 47.59
N GLY A 64 -6.94 18.39 47.77
CA GLY A 64 -6.44 17.77 48.99
C GLY A 64 -7.34 16.58 49.32
N GLY A 65 -6.86 15.35 49.10
CA GLY A 65 -7.62 14.17 49.53
C GLY A 65 -6.96 12.88 49.09
N ILE A 66 -6.04 12.43 49.86
CA ILE A 66 -5.47 11.15 50.17
C ILE A 66 -6.55 10.09 50.40
N GLY A 67 -6.37 8.92 49.83
CA GLY A 67 -7.16 7.72 50.12
C GLY A 67 -6.41 6.44 49.74
N THR A 68 -5.61 5.97 50.65
CA THR A 68 -4.97 4.66 50.77
C THR A 68 -5.97 3.57 51.05
N ASN A 69 -5.77 2.35 50.52
CA ASN A 69 -5.79 1.03 51.18
C ASN A 69 -5.74 -0.04 50.09
N ALA A 70 -4.75 -0.85 49.99
CA ALA A 70 -4.18 -1.89 50.83
C ALA A 70 -4.96 -3.23 50.75
N SER A 71 -4.23 -4.20 50.29
CA SER A 71 -4.11 -5.57 50.77
C SER A 71 -5.12 -6.62 50.34
N GLY A 72 -4.61 -7.67 49.75
CA GLY A 72 -5.21 -9.00 49.69
C GLY A 72 -4.19 -10.02 49.18
N ALA A 73 -3.37 -10.54 50.09
CA ALA A 73 -2.46 -11.65 49.90
C ALA A 73 -3.17 -13.00 50.14
N GLY A 74 -2.69 -14.01 49.47
CA GLY A 74 -3.00 -15.41 49.76
C GLY A 74 -2.63 -16.24 48.55
N GLY A 75 -1.74 -17.12 48.52
CA GLY A 75 -1.15 -18.03 49.45
C GLY A 75 -0.83 -19.31 48.69
N SER A 76 0.42 -19.62 48.68
CA SER A 76 1.14 -20.85 48.36
C SER A 76 0.37 -22.18 48.45
N THR A 77 0.71 -23.12 47.53
CA THR A 77 1.24 -24.44 48.00
C THR A 77 2.09 -25.12 46.92
N ALA A 78 3.24 -25.56 47.36
CA ALA A 78 4.22 -26.38 46.69
C ALA A 78 3.75 -27.83 46.60
N GLY A 79 4.12 -28.49 45.52
CA GLY A 79 4.01 -29.93 45.37
C GLY A 79 5.29 -30.47 44.72
N THR A 80 6.19 -30.97 45.57
CA THR A 80 7.37 -31.73 45.26
C THR A 80 6.99 -33.14 44.83
N GLY A 81 7.70 -33.68 43.79
CA GLY A 81 7.62 -35.09 43.42
C GLY A 81 8.82 -35.49 42.56
N SER A 82 9.74 -36.17 43.21
CA SER A 82 11.01 -36.67 42.72
C SER A 82 10.91 -37.89 41.80
N ALA A 83 11.73 -37.96 40.76
CA ALA A 83 12.86 -38.85 40.45
C ALA A 83 12.62 -40.34 40.12
N VAL A 84 13.57 -40.85 39.38
CA VAL A 84 14.08 -42.21 39.10
C VAL A 84 13.65 -42.68 37.70
N GLY A 85 14.51 -42.92 36.73
CA GLY A 85 15.86 -43.49 36.66
C GLY A 85 15.80 -44.60 35.62
N GLY A 86 16.77 -44.76 34.76
CA GLY A 86 16.87 -45.94 33.90
C GLY A 86 17.78 -45.78 32.71
N ALA A 87 19.02 -46.19 32.87
CA ALA A 87 20.07 -46.27 31.86
C ALA A 87 19.98 -47.53 31.00
N ALA A 88 20.56 -47.48 29.80
CA ALA A 88 21.43 -48.49 29.15
C ALA A 88 21.53 -48.15 27.68
N ALA A 89 22.65 -47.70 27.15
CA ALA A 89 23.85 -48.37 26.71
C ALA A 89 23.63 -49.23 25.44
N GLY A 90 24.32 -48.82 24.35
CA GLY A 90 24.50 -49.59 23.13
C GLY A 90 25.49 -48.89 22.19
N SER A 91 26.73 -49.30 22.27
CA SER A 91 27.89 -48.90 21.49
C SER A 91 28.07 -49.72 20.22
N ALA A 92 28.60 -49.12 19.14
CA ALA A 92 29.57 -49.68 18.16
C ALA A 92 29.95 -48.59 17.14
N THR A 93 31.14 -48.01 17.22
CA THR A 93 32.39 -48.24 16.49
C THR A 93 32.20 -48.53 14.97
N ALA A 94 32.92 -47.96 14.02
CA ALA A 94 34.13 -47.19 13.85
C ALA A 94 34.27 -46.78 12.39
N GLY A 95 35.09 -45.82 12.07
CA GLY A 95 35.54 -45.55 10.69
C GLY A 95 36.22 -44.18 10.54
N SER A 96 37.53 -44.20 10.73
CA SER A 96 38.44 -43.05 10.68
C SER A 96 39.01 -42.78 9.28
N ALA A 97 39.19 -41.52 8.91
CA ALA A 97 40.34 -40.94 8.17
C ALA A 97 40.00 -39.46 8.03
N GLY A 98 40.71 -38.42 8.46
CA GLY A 98 42.08 -38.24 8.68
C GLY A 98 42.56 -37.04 7.86
N MET A 99 43.15 -36.00 8.54
CA MET A 99 43.98 -34.85 8.10
C MET A 99 43.17 -33.57 7.75
N GLY A 100 43.47 -32.35 8.24
CA GLY A 100 44.61 -31.86 8.96
C GLY A 100 44.30 -30.47 9.45
N GLY A 101 44.92 -30.06 10.54
CA GLY A 101 44.62 -28.91 11.35
C GLY A 101 45.19 -27.58 10.87
N SER A 102 44.64 -26.54 11.41
CA SER A 102 45.40 -25.44 12.00
C SER A 102 44.53 -24.68 13.02
N SER A 103 45.04 -24.70 14.25
CA SER A 103 44.60 -23.96 15.41
C SER A 103 44.90 -22.47 15.22
N GLY A 104 43.88 -21.64 15.24
CA GLY A 104 44.01 -20.20 15.39
C GLY A 104 43.10 -19.72 16.51
N SER A 105 43.66 -19.50 17.68
CA SER A 105 43.04 -18.79 18.81
C SER A 105 42.79 -17.33 18.41
N GLY A 106 41.55 -16.93 18.27
CA GLY A 106 41.16 -15.53 18.07
C GLY A 106 40.09 -15.13 19.05
N GLY A 107 40.40 -14.15 19.87
CA GLY A 107 39.54 -13.61 20.94
C GLY A 107 38.21 -13.13 20.45
N ALA A 108 37.20 -13.29 21.31
CA ALA A 108 35.88 -12.72 21.14
C ALA A 108 35.96 -11.19 21.13
N ALA A 109 35.99 -10.59 19.97
CA ALA A 109 35.66 -9.20 19.77
C ALA A 109 34.12 -9.11 19.68
N ALA A 110 33.51 -8.26 20.51
CA ALA A 110 32.13 -7.90 20.45
C ALA A 110 31.82 -7.43 19.02
N GLY A 111 31.00 -8.22 18.31
CA GLY A 111 30.66 -7.97 16.92
C GLY A 111 29.86 -6.68 16.77
N SER A 112 30.44 -5.71 16.15
CA SER A 112 29.70 -4.71 15.40
C SER A 112 28.80 -5.47 14.41
N GLY A 113 27.49 -5.31 14.54
CA GLY A 113 26.53 -5.93 13.66
C GLY A 113 26.84 -5.59 12.21
N GLY A 114 27.52 -6.52 11.54
CA GLY A 114 27.77 -6.43 10.10
C GLY A 114 26.43 -6.45 9.39
N MET A 115 26.21 -5.49 8.51
CA MET A 115 25.08 -5.56 7.57
C MET A 115 25.13 -6.90 6.85
N PRO A 116 23.98 -7.61 6.73
CA PRO A 116 23.95 -8.83 5.94
C PRO A 116 24.44 -8.53 4.52
N ASP A 117 25.08 -9.55 3.94
CA ASP A 117 25.66 -9.50 2.60
C ASP A 117 24.54 -9.27 1.56
N VAL A 118 24.18 -7.99 1.34
CA VAL A 118 23.21 -7.60 0.31
C VAL A 118 23.90 -7.64 -1.04
N SER A 119 23.21 -8.16 -2.04
CA SER A 119 23.70 -8.18 -3.42
C SER A 119 24.16 -6.77 -3.86
N PRO A 120 25.00 -6.65 -4.93
CA PRO A 120 25.37 -5.36 -5.49
C PRO A 120 24.15 -4.50 -5.86
N GLU A 121 23.00 -5.13 -6.17
CA GLU A 121 21.71 -4.49 -6.41
C GLU A 121 21.05 -3.99 -5.11
N GLY A 122 21.58 -4.33 -3.94
CA GLY A 122 20.98 -4.02 -2.65
C GLY A 122 19.75 -4.85 -2.32
N ASP A 123 19.58 -6.00 -2.98
CA ASP A 123 18.49 -6.94 -2.72
C ASP A 123 18.75 -7.73 -1.44
N GLY A 124 17.68 -8.22 -0.82
CA GLY A 124 17.74 -9.12 0.33
C GLY A 124 17.11 -8.57 1.60
N ASP A 125 17.40 -9.26 2.69
CA ASP A 125 16.79 -9.01 3.99
C ASP A 125 17.73 -8.12 4.83
N ILE A 126 17.16 -7.09 5.48
CA ILE A 126 17.87 -6.24 6.43
C ILE A 126 17.06 -6.06 7.71
N THR A 127 17.74 -5.71 8.80
CA THR A 127 17.11 -5.36 10.08
C THR A 127 17.35 -3.89 10.36
N ALA A 128 16.29 -3.16 10.72
CA ALA A 128 16.32 -1.79 11.20
C ALA A 128 16.01 -1.76 12.71
N GLY A 129 16.66 -0.85 13.44
CA GLY A 129 16.46 -0.69 14.87
C GLY A 129 17.50 -1.45 15.74
N PRO A 130 17.31 -1.51 17.06
CA PRO A 130 16.17 -0.95 17.81
C PRO A 130 16.18 0.58 17.97
N THR A 131 17.29 1.25 17.60
CA THR A 131 17.38 2.72 17.60
C THR A 131 17.11 3.24 16.19
N TYR A 132 16.21 4.21 16.08
CA TYR A 132 15.77 4.78 14.81
C TYR A 132 16.18 6.25 14.73
N THR A 133 16.63 6.66 13.53
CA THR A 133 16.97 8.04 13.22
C THR A 133 16.30 8.45 11.92
N THR A 134 15.85 9.70 11.83
CA THR A 134 15.30 10.23 10.59
C THR A 134 16.40 10.41 9.55
N ASP A 135 16.21 9.85 8.36
CA ASP A 135 17.12 10.09 7.23
C ASP A 135 17.15 11.59 6.90
N PRO A 136 18.33 12.22 6.81
CA PRO A 136 18.44 13.64 6.47
C PRO A 136 17.75 14.01 5.15
N ASN A 137 17.61 13.08 4.20
CA ASN A 137 16.92 13.34 2.95
C ASN A 137 15.39 13.48 3.09
N LEU A 138 14.83 13.15 4.24
CA LEU A 138 13.42 13.39 4.57
C LEU A 138 13.21 14.72 5.30
N THR A 139 14.25 15.55 5.44
CA THR A 139 14.21 16.89 6.05
C THR A 139 14.42 17.98 4.99
N ASP A 140 14.13 19.24 5.34
CA ASP A 140 14.43 20.37 4.46
C ASP A 140 15.95 20.64 4.46
N ARG A 141 16.60 20.45 3.31
CA ARG A 141 18.04 20.68 3.10
C ARG A 141 18.29 21.92 2.23
N GLY A 142 17.31 22.81 2.08
CA GLY A 142 17.44 24.03 1.28
C GLY A 142 17.58 23.77 -0.23
N LYS A 143 17.16 22.61 -0.72
CA LYS A 143 17.16 22.30 -2.15
C LYS A 143 15.92 22.93 -2.84
N PRO A 144 15.96 23.10 -4.19
CA PRO A 144 14.81 23.62 -4.93
C PRO A 144 13.56 22.77 -4.67
N LYS A 145 12.47 23.44 -4.26
CA LYS A 145 11.20 22.78 -3.92
C LYS A 145 10.27 22.72 -5.12
N GLY A 146 9.61 21.59 -5.27
CA GLY A 146 8.54 21.41 -6.22
C GLY A 146 7.24 22.14 -5.82
N GLN A 147 6.18 21.88 -6.57
CA GLN A 147 4.86 22.44 -6.32
C GLN A 147 3.88 21.39 -5.86
N LYS A 148 3.05 21.72 -4.88
CA LYS A 148 2.02 20.85 -4.33
C LYS A 148 0.63 21.37 -4.68
N PHE A 149 -0.24 20.49 -5.19
CA PHE A 149 -1.62 20.76 -5.55
C PHE A 149 -2.54 19.82 -4.79
N THR A 150 -3.74 20.27 -4.47
CA THR A 150 -4.77 19.45 -3.82
C THR A 150 -6.12 19.76 -4.42
N PHE A 151 -6.86 18.70 -4.75
CA PHE A 151 -8.24 18.76 -5.22
C PHE A 151 -9.02 17.55 -4.73
N SER A 152 -10.30 17.45 -5.04
CA SER A 152 -11.15 16.32 -4.65
C SER A 152 -11.87 15.74 -5.85
N MET A 153 -12.04 14.42 -5.85
CA MET A 153 -12.90 13.67 -6.76
C MET A 153 -14.13 13.17 -6.01
N LYS A 154 -15.35 13.38 -6.55
CA LYS A 154 -16.55 12.81 -5.97
C LYS A 154 -16.59 11.31 -6.26
N LEU A 155 -16.93 10.49 -5.26
CA LEU A 155 -17.05 9.04 -5.49
C LEU A 155 -18.18 8.74 -6.50
N ALA A 156 -19.28 9.45 -6.42
CA ALA A 156 -20.42 9.25 -7.33
C ALA A 156 -20.07 9.44 -8.83
N ASP A 157 -19.01 10.19 -9.14
CA ASP A 157 -18.53 10.40 -10.52
C ASP A 157 -17.60 9.27 -11.01
N SER A 158 -17.09 8.42 -10.10
CA SER A 158 -16.27 7.26 -10.45
C SER A 158 -17.08 6.20 -11.16
N LYS A 159 -16.47 5.52 -12.11
CA LYS A 159 -17.05 4.36 -12.81
C LYS A 159 -16.72 3.03 -12.13
N ILE A 160 -15.65 3.02 -11.31
CA ILE A 160 -15.10 1.81 -10.70
C ILE A 160 -15.40 1.75 -9.20
N PHE A 161 -15.24 2.87 -8.48
CA PHE A 161 -15.41 2.96 -7.04
C PHE A 161 -16.35 4.11 -6.68
N LYS A 162 -17.65 3.87 -6.86
CA LYS A 162 -18.72 4.86 -6.66
C LYS A 162 -19.10 5.08 -5.20
N GLY A 163 -18.75 4.16 -4.31
CA GLY A 163 -19.24 4.12 -2.95
C GLY A 163 -20.66 3.57 -2.80
N ASP A 164 -21.20 2.92 -3.84
CA ASP A 164 -22.53 2.31 -3.87
C ASP A 164 -22.50 0.79 -4.10
N ASP A 165 -21.35 0.15 -3.93
CA ASP A 165 -21.21 -1.29 -4.11
C ASP A 165 -22.07 -2.04 -3.08
N ALA A 166 -22.85 -3.02 -3.54
CA ALA A 166 -23.79 -3.78 -2.71
C ALA A 166 -23.11 -4.61 -1.60
N THR A 167 -21.81 -4.75 -1.66
CA THR A 167 -21.00 -5.48 -0.66
C THR A 167 -20.56 -4.60 0.51
N LEU A 168 -20.79 -3.29 0.43
CA LEU A 168 -20.46 -2.37 1.51
C LEU A 168 -21.43 -2.55 2.68
N THR A 169 -20.85 -2.68 3.87
CA THR A 169 -21.59 -2.69 5.14
C THR A 169 -21.29 -1.44 5.98
N LYS A 170 -20.37 -0.61 5.52
CA LYS A 170 -19.96 0.66 6.11
C LYS A 170 -20.18 1.78 5.09
N PRO A 171 -20.53 3.00 5.54
CA PRO A 171 -20.77 4.11 4.63
C PRO A 171 -19.49 4.52 3.89
N ALA A 172 -19.60 4.71 2.58
CA ALA A 172 -18.51 5.30 1.81
C ALA A 172 -18.45 6.83 2.01
N ALA A 173 -17.27 7.41 1.78
CA ALA A 173 -17.11 8.86 1.71
C ALA A 173 -17.82 9.42 0.48
N THR A 174 -18.18 10.71 0.52
CA THR A 174 -18.77 11.39 -0.65
C THR A 174 -17.73 11.83 -1.67
N SER A 175 -16.48 12.01 -1.23
CA SER A 175 -15.36 12.42 -2.08
C SER A 175 -14.05 11.92 -1.52
N ARG A 176 -13.04 11.80 -2.39
CA ARG A 176 -11.66 11.51 -2.02
C ARG A 176 -10.73 12.67 -2.37
N GLY A 177 -9.78 12.95 -1.49
CA GLY A 177 -8.74 13.95 -1.72
C GLY A 177 -7.64 13.40 -2.62
N ILE A 178 -7.17 14.23 -3.54
CA ILE A 178 -5.98 13.96 -4.35
C ILE A 178 -4.95 15.03 -4.02
N THR A 179 -3.73 14.62 -3.68
CA THR A 179 -2.60 15.53 -3.48
C THR A 179 -1.50 15.17 -4.47
N VAL A 180 -1.08 16.14 -5.26
CA VAL A 180 -0.06 15.99 -6.30
C VAL A 180 1.16 16.81 -5.93
N TYR A 181 2.34 16.21 -6.02
CA TYR A 181 3.60 16.92 -5.89
C TYR A 181 4.42 16.77 -7.18
N VAL A 182 4.70 17.89 -7.83
CA VAL A 182 5.53 17.96 -9.04
C VAL A 182 6.91 18.51 -8.63
N PRO A 183 8.00 17.72 -8.71
CA PRO A 183 9.31 18.17 -8.28
C PRO A 183 9.87 19.29 -9.17
N ALA A 184 10.72 20.15 -8.61
CA ALA A 184 11.30 21.30 -9.32
C ALA A 184 12.12 20.91 -10.57
N GLN A 185 12.61 19.67 -10.63
CA GLN A 185 13.41 19.15 -11.75
C GLN A 185 12.57 18.58 -12.89
N TYR A 186 11.26 18.45 -12.71
CA TYR A 186 10.38 18.09 -13.81
C TYR A 186 10.36 19.20 -14.86
N LYS A 187 10.45 18.81 -16.11
CA LYS A 187 10.35 19.73 -17.27
C LYS A 187 9.00 19.53 -17.94
N ASP A 188 8.19 20.57 -17.95
CA ASP A 188 6.87 20.52 -18.58
C ASP A 188 6.98 20.10 -20.05
N GLY A 189 6.06 19.25 -20.49
CA GLY A 189 6.06 18.64 -21.82
C GLY A 189 6.91 17.37 -21.97
N THR A 190 7.72 16.99 -20.97
CA THR A 190 8.38 15.67 -20.97
C THR A 190 7.47 14.61 -20.32
N GLU A 191 7.71 13.33 -20.59
CA GLU A 191 7.00 12.26 -19.91
C GLU A 191 7.47 12.17 -18.46
N ALA A 192 6.54 12.34 -17.50
CA ALA A 192 6.81 12.24 -16.09
C ALA A 192 6.70 10.78 -15.61
N PRO A 193 7.74 10.22 -14.98
CA PRO A 193 7.55 9.05 -14.15
C PRO A 193 6.61 9.38 -12.98
N ILE A 194 5.97 8.37 -12.38
CA ILE A 194 4.96 8.59 -11.33
C ILE A 194 5.12 7.63 -10.17
N LEU A 195 4.79 8.11 -8.96
CA LEU A 195 4.58 7.29 -7.78
C LEU A 195 3.17 7.56 -7.23
N VAL A 196 2.32 6.55 -7.25
CA VAL A 196 0.98 6.62 -6.65
C VAL A 196 1.05 6.16 -5.19
N ILE A 197 0.50 6.96 -4.29
CA ILE A 197 0.56 6.77 -2.84
C ILE A 197 -0.86 6.54 -2.35
N GLN A 198 -1.12 5.36 -1.80
CA GLN A 198 -2.40 5.00 -1.21
C GLN A 198 -2.60 5.68 0.15
N ASP A 199 -3.84 5.82 0.60
CA ASP A 199 -4.24 6.49 1.83
C ASP A 199 -3.76 7.95 1.92
N GLY A 200 -3.92 8.69 0.83
CA GLY A 200 -3.55 10.11 0.78
C GLY A 200 -4.21 10.98 1.85
N PRO A 201 -3.52 12.03 2.32
CA PRO A 201 -2.23 12.53 1.83
C PRO A 201 -1.02 11.68 2.27
N GLY A 202 -1.16 10.82 3.30
CA GLY A 202 -0.13 9.88 3.75
C GLY A 202 1.27 10.52 3.88
N PRO A 203 2.34 9.82 3.44
CA PRO A 203 3.71 10.29 3.57
C PRO A 203 4.13 11.29 2.48
N ILE A 204 3.21 11.94 1.77
CA ILE A 204 3.54 12.81 0.63
C ILE A 204 4.57 13.91 0.99
N ASP A 205 4.53 14.43 2.21
CA ASP A 205 5.48 15.47 2.64
C ASP A 205 6.90 14.92 2.84
N ARG A 206 7.04 13.69 3.31
CA ARG A 206 8.34 12.99 3.39
C ARG A 206 8.88 12.69 1.99
N ILE A 207 8.02 12.20 1.11
CA ILE A 207 8.35 11.88 -0.29
C ILE A 207 8.72 13.15 -1.05
N SER A 208 8.02 14.27 -0.83
CA SER A 208 8.36 15.57 -1.43
C SER A 208 9.76 16.01 -1.03
N ARG A 209 10.11 15.92 0.25
CA ARG A 209 11.47 16.26 0.73
C ARG A 209 12.53 15.34 0.13
N ALA A 210 12.25 14.04 0.04
CA ALA A 210 13.15 13.10 -0.64
C ALA A 210 13.35 13.48 -2.11
N LEU A 211 12.30 13.84 -2.82
CA LEU A 211 12.38 14.33 -4.20
C LEU A 211 13.22 15.60 -4.30
N ASP A 212 12.97 16.61 -3.47
CA ASP A 212 13.73 17.86 -3.47
C ASP A 212 15.24 17.60 -3.28
N ASN A 213 15.58 16.70 -2.37
CA ASN A 213 16.97 16.41 -2.02
C ASN A 213 17.65 15.47 -3.02
N LEU A 214 16.97 14.41 -3.45
CA LEU A 214 17.60 13.29 -4.18
C LEU A 214 17.49 13.42 -5.71
N THR A 215 16.62 14.26 -6.26
CA THR A 215 16.62 14.53 -7.70
C THR A 215 17.86 15.30 -8.16
N VAL A 216 18.49 16.07 -7.26
CA VAL A 216 19.74 16.80 -7.50
C VAL A 216 20.99 16.06 -6.98
N GLU A 217 20.82 14.84 -6.48
CA GLU A 217 21.93 14.01 -6.00
C GLU A 217 22.83 13.58 -7.17
N THR A 218 24.11 13.46 -6.92
CA THR A 218 25.13 13.06 -7.90
C THR A 218 25.45 11.57 -7.84
N ASP A 219 25.27 10.95 -6.67
CA ASP A 219 25.42 9.51 -6.51
C ASP A 219 24.30 8.76 -7.22
N PRO A 220 24.58 8.01 -8.30
CA PRO A 220 23.56 7.33 -9.09
C PRO A 220 22.76 6.28 -8.29
N LEU A 221 23.31 5.76 -7.18
CA LEU A 221 22.61 4.80 -6.33
C LEU A 221 21.58 5.45 -5.41
N LYS A 222 21.69 6.78 -5.21
CA LYS A 222 20.78 7.56 -4.36
C LYS A 222 19.86 8.48 -5.17
N LYS A 223 20.27 8.84 -6.37
CA LYS A 223 19.57 9.78 -7.23
C LYS A 223 18.17 9.26 -7.59
N LEU A 224 17.17 10.12 -7.41
CA LEU A 224 15.79 9.86 -7.87
C LEU A 224 15.54 10.48 -9.26
N PRO A 225 14.75 9.82 -10.10
CA PRO A 225 14.14 10.50 -11.23
C PRO A 225 13.14 11.54 -10.72
N PRO A 226 12.84 12.60 -11.48
CA PRO A 226 11.88 13.62 -11.08
C PRO A 226 10.44 13.12 -11.26
N PHE A 227 10.06 12.07 -10.55
CA PHE A 227 8.70 11.52 -10.63
C PHE A 227 7.67 12.46 -9.97
N VAL A 228 6.47 12.48 -10.53
CA VAL A 228 5.31 13.14 -9.93
C VAL A 228 4.74 12.19 -8.87
N ALA A 229 4.64 12.66 -7.63
CA ALA A 229 4.02 11.91 -6.55
C ALA A 229 2.53 12.26 -6.46
N ILE A 230 1.66 11.24 -6.45
CA ILE A 230 0.20 11.40 -6.47
C ILE A 230 -0.38 10.60 -5.29
N ALA A 231 -0.79 11.30 -4.24
CA ALA A 231 -1.43 10.68 -3.09
C ALA A 231 -2.95 10.67 -3.26
N VAL A 232 -3.52 9.49 -3.18
CA VAL A 232 -4.94 9.22 -3.40
C VAL A 232 -5.57 8.77 -2.09
N ALA A 233 -6.50 9.56 -1.56
CA ALA A 233 -7.29 9.15 -0.41
C ALA A 233 -8.23 8.00 -0.79
N ASN A 234 -8.49 7.10 0.14
CA ASN A 234 -9.46 6.01 -0.05
C ASN A 234 -10.90 6.52 -0.05
N GLY A 235 -11.83 5.63 -0.36
CA GLY A 235 -13.27 5.94 -0.42
C GLY A 235 -14.00 5.93 0.91
N GLY A 236 -13.30 5.79 2.02
CA GLY A 236 -13.85 5.88 3.38
C GLY A 236 -13.80 4.60 4.17
N ASP A 237 -13.75 4.80 5.50
CA ASP A 237 -13.65 3.78 6.56
C ASP A 237 -12.44 2.83 6.40
N ASP A 238 -12.39 1.77 7.17
CA ASP A 238 -11.28 0.82 7.19
C ASP A 238 -11.77 -0.63 7.19
N SER A 239 -10.92 -1.54 6.62
CA SER A 239 -11.10 -2.98 6.66
C SER A 239 -12.34 -3.51 5.91
N ILE A 240 -12.68 -4.75 6.18
CA ILE A 240 -13.77 -5.50 5.53
C ILE A 240 -15.09 -4.72 5.59
N GLY A 241 -15.81 -4.69 4.47
CA GLY A 241 -17.10 -4.03 4.32
C GLY A 241 -17.04 -2.52 4.11
N SER A 242 -15.83 -1.92 4.04
CA SER A 242 -15.64 -0.51 3.69
C SER A 242 -15.27 -0.35 2.21
N GLU A 243 -15.42 0.87 1.69
CA GLU A 243 -14.92 1.22 0.35
C GLU A 243 -13.40 1.06 0.29
N ARG A 244 -12.66 1.46 1.34
CA ARG A 244 -11.20 1.25 1.42
C ARG A 244 -10.84 -0.23 1.35
N GLY A 245 -11.57 -1.11 2.05
CA GLY A 245 -11.35 -2.56 1.95
C GLY A 245 -11.62 -3.10 0.55
N LEU A 246 -12.69 -2.62 -0.10
CA LEU A 246 -13.01 -2.97 -1.48
C LEU A 246 -11.93 -2.50 -2.47
N GLU A 247 -11.41 -1.28 -2.29
CA GLU A 247 -10.37 -0.70 -3.12
C GLU A 247 -9.04 -1.41 -2.99
N TYR A 248 -8.63 -1.74 -1.76
CA TYR A 248 -7.25 -2.09 -1.44
C TYR A 248 -7.02 -3.57 -1.17
N ASP A 249 -7.99 -4.26 -0.55
CA ASP A 249 -7.83 -5.64 -0.13
C ASP A 249 -8.38 -6.64 -1.17
N THR A 250 -9.00 -6.15 -2.26
CA THR A 250 -9.49 -7.01 -3.34
C THR A 250 -8.33 -7.45 -4.25
N MET A 251 -8.18 -8.75 -4.42
CA MET A 251 -7.16 -9.37 -5.25
C MET A 251 -7.52 -9.29 -6.73
N SER A 252 -7.35 -8.12 -7.34
CA SER A 252 -7.71 -7.86 -8.75
C SER A 252 -6.95 -6.66 -9.34
N ASP A 253 -7.20 -6.37 -10.62
CA ASP A 253 -6.69 -5.19 -11.32
C ASP A 253 -7.55 -3.93 -11.12
N ARG A 254 -8.66 -4.00 -10.36
CA ARG A 254 -9.65 -2.92 -10.26
C ARG A 254 -9.03 -1.59 -9.82
N TYR A 255 -8.18 -1.62 -8.78
CA TYR A 255 -7.54 -0.40 -8.28
C TYR A 255 -6.53 0.18 -9.28
N SER A 256 -5.76 -0.66 -9.96
CA SER A 256 -4.88 -0.23 -11.04
C SER A 256 -5.66 0.45 -12.17
N ARG A 257 -6.78 -0.13 -12.60
CA ARG A 257 -7.64 0.47 -13.63
C ARG A 257 -8.25 1.79 -13.18
N PHE A 258 -8.69 1.89 -11.92
CA PHE A 258 -9.20 3.13 -11.35
C PHE A 258 -8.14 4.25 -11.42
N VAL A 259 -6.92 3.94 -10.99
CA VAL A 259 -5.82 4.92 -11.06
C VAL A 259 -5.57 5.35 -12.50
N ASP A 260 -5.44 4.41 -13.42
CA ASP A 260 -5.12 4.70 -14.82
C ASP A 260 -6.22 5.49 -15.55
N THR A 261 -7.48 5.13 -15.32
CA THR A 261 -8.59 5.65 -16.15
C THR A 261 -9.33 6.82 -15.51
N GLU A 262 -9.15 7.05 -14.20
CA GLU A 262 -9.88 8.10 -13.50
C GLU A 262 -8.92 9.07 -12.77
N VAL A 263 -7.99 8.57 -11.95
CA VAL A 263 -7.12 9.43 -11.15
C VAL A 263 -6.12 10.20 -12.03
N LEU A 264 -5.35 9.50 -12.87
CA LEU A 264 -4.34 10.14 -13.70
C LEU A 264 -4.93 11.17 -14.66
N PRO A 265 -6.05 10.90 -15.37
CA PRO A 265 -6.74 11.91 -16.17
C PRO A 265 -7.24 13.10 -15.35
N ALA A 266 -7.77 12.86 -14.12
CA ALA A 266 -8.23 13.94 -13.26
C ALA A 266 -7.08 14.86 -12.80
N VAL A 267 -5.90 14.31 -12.53
CA VAL A 267 -4.70 15.12 -12.21
C VAL A 267 -4.33 16.04 -13.37
N ILE A 268 -4.30 15.52 -14.61
CA ILE A 268 -3.97 16.32 -15.79
C ILE A 268 -5.03 17.40 -16.07
N ALA A 269 -6.30 17.07 -15.79
CA ALA A 269 -7.44 17.97 -16.03
C ALA A 269 -7.67 18.99 -14.91
N ASP A 270 -7.02 18.85 -13.73
CA ASP A 270 -7.19 19.81 -12.63
C ASP A 270 -6.73 21.20 -13.07
N PRO A 271 -7.57 22.26 -12.91
CA PRO A 271 -7.24 23.58 -13.41
C PRO A 271 -5.95 24.18 -12.85
N LYS A 272 -5.59 23.88 -11.60
CA LYS A 272 -4.37 24.41 -10.98
C LYS A 272 -3.14 23.69 -11.48
N VAL A 273 -3.21 22.36 -11.63
CA VAL A 273 -2.13 21.55 -12.21
C VAL A 273 -1.92 21.95 -13.66
N HIS A 274 -2.99 22.01 -14.44
CA HIS A 274 -2.93 22.38 -15.87
C HIS A 274 -2.39 23.81 -16.07
N ALA A 275 -2.78 24.76 -15.25
CA ALA A 275 -2.25 26.13 -15.34
C ALA A 275 -0.74 26.21 -15.06
N ALA A 276 -0.23 25.38 -14.14
CA ALA A 276 1.20 25.34 -13.80
C ALA A 276 2.03 24.49 -14.77
N TYR A 277 1.43 23.41 -15.29
CA TYR A 277 2.08 22.42 -16.16
C TYR A 277 1.16 22.01 -17.31
N PRO A 278 0.94 22.88 -18.30
CA PRO A 278 0.00 22.62 -19.41
C PRO A 278 0.43 21.45 -20.32
N GLY A 279 1.70 21.10 -20.29
CA GLY A 279 2.27 19.97 -21.04
C GLY A 279 2.43 18.70 -20.22
N LEU A 280 1.91 18.63 -18.97
CA LEU A 280 2.05 17.46 -18.12
C LEU A 280 1.47 16.22 -18.77
N LYS A 281 2.30 15.21 -18.91
CA LYS A 281 1.92 13.87 -19.36
C LYS A 281 2.68 12.81 -18.57
N PHE A 282 2.00 11.75 -18.23
CA PHE A 282 2.61 10.64 -17.47
C PHE A 282 3.19 9.60 -18.43
N THR A 283 4.30 9.02 -18.04
CA THR A 283 4.92 7.95 -18.83
C THR A 283 4.03 6.72 -18.87
N THR A 284 4.02 6.04 -20.02
CA THR A 284 3.42 4.72 -20.21
C THR A 284 4.42 3.59 -19.99
N ASN A 285 5.72 3.91 -19.85
CA ASN A 285 6.74 2.93 -19.51
C ASN A 285 6.51 2.38 -18.10
N PRO A 286 6.22 1.08 -17.92
CA PRO A 286 5.94 0.51 -16.60
C PRO A 286 7.12 0.61 -15.63
N GLU A 287 8.36 0.72 -16.12
CA GLU A 287 9.54 0.97 -15.28
C GLU A 287 9.55 2.38 -14.68
N GLY A 288 8.85 3.32 -15.25
CA GLY A 288 8.65 4.68 -14.75
C GLY A 288 7.42 4.83 -13.84
N ARG A 289 6.78 3.73 -13.43
CA ARG A 289 5.52 3.78 -12.69
C ARG A 289 5.59 2.96 -11.41
N GLY A 290 5.41 3.64 -10.29
CA GLY A 290 5.50 3.05 -8.95
C GLY A 290 4.22 3.21 -8.13
N ALA A 291 4.06 2.32 -7.14
CA ALA A 291 2.99 2.33 -6.16
C ALA A 291 3.57 2.19 -4.74
N PHE A 292 3.03 2.97 -3.81
CA PHE A 292 3.44 3.01 -2.41
C PHE A 292 2.24 2.87 -1.48
N GLY A 293 2.34 2.06 -0.43
CA GLY A 293 1.31 2.03 0.59
C GLY A 293 1.75 1.38 1.89
N CYS A 294 0.94 1.61 2.93
CA CYS A 294 1.05 0.92 4.20
C CYS A 294 -0.24 0.14 4.49
N SER A 295 -0.16 -0.98 5.22
CA SER A 295 -1.34 -1.79 5.55
C SER A 295 -2.08 -2.27 4.28
N SER A 296 -3.39 -2.11 4.23
CA SER A 296 -4.18 -2.37 3.01
C SER A 296 -3.69 -1.57 1.81
N GLY A 297 -3.22 -0.32 2.00
CA GLY A 297 -2.56 0.44 0.94
C GLY A 297 -1.31 -0.26 0.39
N GLY A 298 -0.56 -0.99 1.23
CA GLY A 298 0.56 -1.83 0.81
C GLY A 298 0.10 -3.05 0.00
N ALA A 299 -1.02 -3.66 0.37
CA ALA A 299 -1.64 -4.72 -0.43
C ALA A 299 -2.08 -4.21 -1.80
N ALA A 300 -2.73 -3.04 -1.86
CA ALA A 300 -3.10 -2.37 -3.11
C ALA A 300 -1.88 -2.07 -4.00
N ALA A 301 -0.78 -1.58 -3.40
CA ALA A 301 0.46 -1.33 -4.15
C ALA A 301 1.01 -2.61 -4.79
N LEU A 302 1.07 -3.72 -4.05
CA LEU A 302 1.48 -5.01 -4.62
C LEU A 302 0.48 -5.50 -5.67
N ALA A 303 -0.82 -5.39 -5.43
CA ALA A 303 -1.86 -5.80 -6.38
C ALA A 303 -1.75 -5.03 -7.72
N MET A 304 -1.46 -3.73 -7.68
CA MET A 304 -1.21 -2.95 -8.91
C MET A 304 -0.08 -3.58 -9.74
N GLY A 305 1.07 -3.87 -9.14
CA GLY A 305 2.17 -4.54 -9.85
C GLY A 305 1.86 -5.97 -10.25
N TRP A 306 1.21 -6.72 -9.37
CA TRP A 306 0.97 -8.14 -9.58
C TRP A 306 -0.04 -8.43 -10.69
N PHE A 307 -1.15 -7.70 -10.74
CA PHE A 307 -2.21 -7.91 -11.73
C PHE A 307 -2.01 -7.11 -13.03
N THR A 308 -1.21 -6.03 -12.99
CA THR A 308 -0.91 -5.21 -14.17
C THR A 308 0.60 -4.89 -14.31
N PRO A 309 1.48 -5.90 -14.43
CA PRO A 309 2.93 -5.71 -14.51
C PRO A 309 3.38 -5.04 -15.82
N ASP A 310 2.50 -4.96 -16.80
CA ASP A 310 2.64 -4.18 -18.01
C ASP A 310 2.46 -2.66 -17.79
N LYS A 311 1.96 -2.27 -16.59
CA LYS A 311 1.71 -0.89 -16.21
C LYS A 311 2.52 -0.43 -15.00
N TRP A 312 2.72 -1.28 -13.98
CA TRP A 312 3.32 -0.93 -12.70
C TRP A 312 4.40 -1.94 -12.32
N ARG A 313 5.62 -1.45 -12.06
CA ARG A 313 6.74 -2.34 -11.73
C ARG A 313 7.50 -1.98 -10.46
N ARG A 314 7.33 -0.78 -9.92
CA ARG A 314 8.06 -0.26 -8.78
C ARG A 314 7.15 -0.23 -7.56
N ILE A 315 7.34 -1.15 -6.61
CA ILE A 315 6.42 -1.39 -5.51
C ILE A 315 7.10 -1.14 -4.17
N ILE A 316 6.46 -0.36 -3.31
CA ILE A 316 6.91 -0.08 -1.95
C ILE A 316 5.77 -0.38 -0.99
N THR A 317 5.99 -1.30 -0.05
CA THR A 317 4.99 -1.67 0.96
C THR A 317 5.58 -1.56 2.36
N TYR A 318 4.84 -0.94 3.27
CA TYR A 318 5.13 -0.94 4.70
C TYR A 318 4.01 -1.68 5.41
N SER A 319 4.34 -2.67 6.26
CA SER A 319 3.35 -3.50 6.98
C SER A 319 2.22 -3.98 6.08
N GLY A 320 2.54 -4.44 4.86
CA GLY A 320 1.54 -4.79 3.84
C GLY A 320 0.53 -5.81 4.34
N THR A 321 -0.75 -5.58 4.08
CA THR A 321 -1.85 -6.49 4.44
C THR A 321 -1.87 -7.71 3.52
N PHE A 322 -0.84 -8.57 3.65
CA PHE A 322 -0.76 -9.84 2.90
C PHE A 322 -1.46 -10.98 3.68
N VAL A 323 -2.56 -10.65 4.32
CA VAL A 323 -3.40 -11.49 5.17
C VAL A 323 -4.79 -11.66 4.57
N ASP A 324 -5.61 -12.51 5.18
CA ASP A 324 -7.01 -12.68 4.78
C ASP A 324 -7.86 -11.51 5.29
N GLN A 325 -7.93 -10.45 4.49
CA GLN A 325 -8.72 -9.25 4.79
C GLN A 325 -9.62 -8.82 3.62
N GLN A 326 -9.67 -9.63 2.56
CA GLN A 326 -10.55 -9.38 1.44
C GLN A 326 -12.02 -9.38 1.88
N ASN A 327 -12.82 -8.48 1.32
CA ASN A 327 -14.26 -8.49 1.56
C ASN A 327 -14.88 -9.80 1.01
N HIS A 328 -15.44 -10.62 1.89
CA HIS A 328 -16.07 -11.90 1.54
C HIS A 328 -17.43 -11.78 0.85
N ALA A 329 -17.86 -10.60 0.50
CA ALA A 329 -19.04 -10.45 -0.31
C ALA A 329 -18.80 -11.04 -1.71
N GLN A 330 -19.64 -11.93 -2.11
CA GLN A 330 -19.64 -12.84 -3.27
C GLN A 330 -19.28 -12.21 -4.61
N THR A 331 -18.06 -11.72 -4.76
CA THR A 331 -17.49 -11.28 -6.03
C THR A 331 -16.74 -12.41 -6.70
N ALA A 332 -16.54 -12.33 -8.01
CA ALA A 332 -15.75 -13.32 -8.74
C ALA A 332 -14.28 -13.36 -8.22
N GLU A 333 -13.76 -12.23 -7.81
CA GLU A 333 -12.41 -12.10 -7.23
C GLU A 333 -12.29 -12.86 -5.91
N VAL A 334 -13.30 -12.75 -5.02
CA VAL A 334 -13.32 -13.49 -3.75
C VAL A 334 -13.38 -14.99 -3.99
N ALA A 335 -14.15 -15.46 -4.97
CA ALA A 335 -14.18 -16.87 -5.32
C ALA A 335 -12.83 -17.40 -5.83
N LEU A 336 -12.05 -16.54 -6.51
CA LEU A 336 -10.71 -16.88 -6.98
C LEU A 336 -9.67 -16.91 -5.86
N PHE A 337 -9.79 -16.02 -4.88
CA PHE A 337 -8.82 -15.82 -3.80
C PHE A 337 -9.54 -15.81 -2.44
N PRO A 338 -10.02 -16.96 -1.95
CA PRO A 338 -10.86 -17.03 -0.75
C PRO A 338 -10.16 -16.52 0.52
N PHE A 339 -8.82 -16.56 0.58
CA PHE A 339 -8.02 -16.00 1.67
C PHE A 339 -7.32 -14.67 1.29
N GLY A 340 -7.87 -13.96 0.30
CA GLY A 340 -7.34 -12.64 -0.08
C GLY A 340 -5.85 -12.64 -0.38
N ALA A 341 -5.14 -11.63 0.14
CA ALA A 341 -3.71 -11.46 -0.10
C ALA A 341 -2.81 -12.49 0.62
N TRP A 342 -3.36 -13.32 1.52
CA TRP A 342 -2.65 -14.49 2.07
C TRP A 342 -2.23 -15.47 0.97
N GLU A 343 -2.98 -15.52 -0.12
CA GLU A 343 -2.72 -16.38 -1.28
C GLU A 343 -1.40 -16.07 -2.01
N TYR A 344 -0.79 -14.90 -1.78
CA TYR A 344 0.52 -14.60 -2.35
C TYR A 344 1.61 -15.58 -1.89
N HIS A 345 1.56 -16.01 -0.63
CA HIS A 345 2.64 -16.75 0.02
C HIS A 345 2.21 -18.08 0.65
N SER A 346 0.92 -18.39 0.68
CA SER A 346 0.36 -19.62 1.24
C SER A 346 -0.84 -20.07 0.42
N ASP A 347 -1.41 -21.23 0.71
CA ASP A 347 -2.51 -21.87 0.02
C ASP A 347 -2.28 -21.98 -1.50
N LYS A 348 -2.58 -20.96 -2.28
CA LYS A 348 -2.28 -20.96 -3.73
C LYS A 348 -0.82 -20.68 -4.06
N GLU A 349 -0.06 -20.14 -3.11
CA GLU A 349 1.35 -19.79 -3.31
C GLU A 349 1.58 -19.02 -4.63
N LEU A 350 0.81 -17.96 -4.87
CA LEU A 350 0.77 -17.24 -6.16
C LEU A 350 2.15 -16.81 -6.64
N ILE A 351 3.02 -16.32 -5.73
CA ILE A 351 4.37 -15.89 -6.11
C ILE A 351 5.20 -17.07 -6.59
N LYS A 352 5.10 -18.21 -5.91
CA LYS A 352 5.85 -19.41 -6.25
C LYS A 352 5.39 -20.03 -7.58
N ASN A 353 4.08 -20.07 -7.80
CA ASN A 353 3.46 -20.83 -8.89
C ASN A 353 3.26 -20.02 -10.18
N ALA A 354 3.29 -18.68 -10.11
CA ALA A 354 3.21 -17.85 -11.30
C ALA A 354 4.57 -17.71 -12.01
N ASP A 355 4.54 -17.36 -13.30
CA ASP A 355 5.70 -16.88 -14.01
C ASP A 355 6.24 -15.59 -13.37
N ASN A 356 7.57 -15.40 -13.41
CA ASN A 356 8.18 -14.22 -12.85
C ASN A 356 7.67 -12.96 -13.57
N LYS A 357 7.24 -12.00 -12.76
CA LYS A 357 6.84 -10.68 -13.24
C LYS A 357 8.02 -9.71 -13.08
N PRO A 358 8.21 -8.75 -13.97
CA PRO A 358 9.34 -7.83 -13.91
C PRO A 358 9.13 -6.75 -12.82
N LEU A 359 8.97 -7.17 -11.59
CA LEU A 359 8.71 -6.28 -10.45
C LEU A 359 9.97 -6.08 -9.61
N ARG A 360 10.11 -4.87 -9.06
CA ARG A 360 11.05 -4.53 -8.00
C ARG A 360 10.25 -4.13 -6.77
N ILE A 361 10.42 -4.86 -5.66
CA ILE A 361 9.49 -4.81 -4.52
C ILE A 361 10.25 -4.55 -3.23
N PHE A 362 10.02 -3.39 -2.63
CA PHE A 362 10.45 -3.06 -1.27
C PHE A 362 9.34 -3.43 -0.29
N LEU A 363 9.69 -4.16 0.77
CA LEU A 363 8.76 -4.57 1.83
C LEU A 363 9.34 -4.19 3.19
N ASN A 364 8.45 -3.82 4.10
CA ASN A 364 8.77 -3.74 5.53
C ASN A 364 7.68 -4.47 6.32
N ALA A 365 8.08 -5.12 7.40
CA ALA A 365 7.20 -5.50 8.49
C ALA A 365 7.93 -5.36 9.82
N ASN A 366 7.20 -5.16 10.89
CA ASN A 366 7.74 -4.82 12.19
C ASN A 366 7.54 -5.97 13.18
N GLU A 367 8.39 -6.03 14.21
CA GLU A 367 8.39 -7.09 15.23
C GLU A 367 7.04 -7.25 15.92
N ASN A 368 6.38 -6.13 16.24
CA ASN A 368 5.08 -6.09 16.91
C ASN A 368 3.98 -5.63 15.94
N ASP A 369 4.06 -6.10 14.68
CA ASP A 369 3.05 -5.81 13.66
C ASP A 369 1.69 -6.42 14.04
N ASN A 370 0.61 -6.03 13.38
CA ASN A 370 -0.73 -6.54 13.66
C ASN A 370 -0.72 -8.08 13.66
N GLY A 371 -1.27 -8.66 14.71
CA GLY A 371 -1.35 -10.11 14.84
C GLY A 371 -0.01 -10.85 14.82
N ALA A 372 1.13 -10.22 15.19
CA ALA A 372 2.47 -10.84 15.13
C ALA A 372 2.58 -12.14 15.97
N THR A 373 1.73 -12.31 16.97
CA THR A 373 1.62 -13.54 17.78
C THR A 373 0.40 -14.40 17.43
N ALA A 374 -0.40 -13.99 16.45
CA ALA A 374 -1.58 -14.75 16.04
C ALA A 374 -1.18 -16.07 15.35
N PRO A 375 -1.95 -17.15 15.58
CA PRO A 375 -1.68 -18.42 14.92
C PRO A 375 -1.91 -18.32 13.42
N GLU A 376 -1.17 -19.12 12.67
CA GLU A 376 -1.27 -19.19 11.21
C GLU A 376 -2.69 -19.49 10.71
N SER A 377 -3.39 -20.36 11.42
CA SER A 377 -4.75 -20.81 11.06
C SER A 377 -5.80 -19.69 11.02
N GLY A 378 -5.48 -18.53 11.59
CA GLY A 378 -6.34 -17.36 11.52
C GLY A 378 -6.07 -16.48 10.30
N HIS A 379 -5.01 -16.73 9.55
CA HIS A 379 -4.56 -15.96 8.37
C HIS A 379 -4.40 -14.45 8.60
N HIS A 380 -4.23 -14.03 9.87
CA HIS A 380 -4.18 -12.62 10.31
C HIS A 380 -2.90 -12.28 11.08
N ASN A 381 -1.75 -12.78 10.61
CA ASN A 381 -0.44 -12.45 11.16
C ASN A 381 0.37 -11.67 10.11
N TRP A 382 0.40 -10.34 10.24
CA TRP A 382 1.09 -9.45 9.28
C TRP A 382 2.58 -9.69 9.21
N LEU A 383 3.25 -9.91 10.36
CA LEU A 383 4.68 -10.18 10.35
C LEU A 383 5.00 -11.45 9.58
N MET A 384 4.32 -12.57 9.90
CA MET A 384 4.49 -13.85 9.22
C MET A 384 4.19 -13.72 7.72
N ALA A 385 3.11 -13.05 7.36
CA ALA A 385 2.68 -12.88 5.98
C ALA A 385 3.74 -12.12 5.14
N ASN A 386 4.28 -11.01 5.68
CA ASN A 386 5.32 -10.25 4.99
C ASN A 386 6.64 -11.01 4.90
N GLN A 387 7.05 -11.74 5.95
CA GLN A 387 8.24 -12.59 5.93
C GLN A 387 8.11 -13.72 4.89
N ARG A 388 6.95 -14.36 4.79
CA ARG A 388 6.68 -15.41 3.79
C ARG A 388 6.65 -14.84 2.38
N THR A 389 6.05 -13.67 2.19
CA THR A 389 6.07 -12.96 0.90
C THR A 389 7.50 -12.68 0.47
N ALA A 390 8.35 -12.14 1.37
CA ALA A 390 9.76 -11.89 1.09
C ALA A 390 10.50 -13.19 0.75
N ALA A 391 10.28 -14.27 1.51
CA ALA A 391 10.88 -15.58 1.24
C ALA A 391 10.47 -16.16 -0.12
N ALA A 392 9.21 -16.00 -0.51
CA ALA A 392 8.70 -16.43 -1.82
C ALA A 392 9.34 -15.62 -2.97
N LEU A 393 9.48 -14.30 -2.81
CA LEU A 393 10.16 -13.41 -3.76
C LEU A 393 11.64 -13.80 -3.90
N LYS A 394 12.32 -14.07 -2.78
CA LYS A 394 13.71 -14.54 -2.76
C LYS A 394 13.86 -15.87 -3.53
N ALA A 395 13.00 -16.84 -3.27
CA ALA A 395 13.03 -18.14 -3.91
C ALA A 395 12.83 -18.06 -5.44
N LYS A 396 12.14 -17.02 -5.92
CA LYS A 396 11.88 -16.73 -7.32
C LYS A 396 12.89 -15.77 -7.95
N ASN A 397 13.94 -15.36 -7.21
CA ASN A 397 14.95 -14.41 -7.67
C ASN A 397 14.38 -13.07 -8.15
N TYR A 398 13.35 -12.54 -7.46
CA TYR A 398 12.91 -11.18 -7.69
C TYR A 398 13.92 -10.17 -7.17
N HIS A 399 13.96 -8.97 -7.74
CA HIS A 399 14.51 -7.81 -7.06
C HIS A 399 13.60 -7.45 -5.89
N TYR A 400 13.99 -7.86 -4.68
CA TYR A 400 13.25 -7.56 -3.46
C TYR A 400 14.18 -7.04 -2.37
N ARG A 401 13.66 -6.18 -1.51
CA ARG A 401 14.31 -5.74 -0.28
C ARG A 401 13.31 -5.83 0.86
N PHE A 402 13.62 -6.61 1.86
CA PHE A 402 12.76 -6.75 3.04
C PHE A 402 13.44 -6.13 4.26
N VAL A 403 12.74 -5.22 4.94
CA VAL A 403 13.19 -4.55 6.16
C VAL A 403 12.38 -5.07 7.34
N TYR A 404 13.06 -5.77 8.26
CA TYR A 404 12.49 -6.13 9.55
C TYR A 404 12.74 -4.99 10.56
N GLY A 405 11.68 -4.39 11.12
CA GLY A 405 11.75 -3.31 12.08
C GLY A 405 11.65 -3.82 13.51
N GLN A 406 12.75 -3.72 14.30
CA GLN A 406 12.79 -4.19 15.69
C GLN A 406 11.99 -3.26 16.62
N GLY A 407 11.22 -3.83 17.54
CA GLY A 407 10.51 -3.11 18.61
C GLY A 407 9.34 -2.23 18.15
N LEU A 408 9.02 -2.22 16.85
CA LEU A 408 7.98 -1.35 16.28
C LEU A 408 6.68 -2.11 16.03
N GLY A 409 5.57 -1.35 15.97
CA GLY A 409 4.23 -1.82 15.63
C GLY A 409 3.87 -1.59 14.16
N HIS A 410 2.60 -1.78 13.86
CA HIS A 410 2.02 -1.67 12.53
C HIS A 410 2.19 -0.25 11.95
N CYS A 411 2.67 -0.16 10.71
CA CYS A 411 2.85 1.11 9.99
C CYS A 411 3.64 2.19 10.77
N ASP A 412 4.57 1.81 11.63
CA ASP A 412 5.27 2.76 12.50
C ASP A 412 6.06 3.79 11.68
N GLY A 413 5.86 5.06 12.00
CA GLY A 413 6.52 6.17 11.31
C GLY A 413 8.04 6.19 11.46
N LYS A 414 8.59 5.62 12.54
CA LYS A 414 10.04 5.60 12.78
C LYS A 414 10.79 4.78 11.75
N VAL A 415 10.26 3.61 11.36
CA VAL A 415 10.89 2.82 10.29
C VAL A 415 10.81 3.55 8.95
N GLN A 416 9.69 4.23 8.66
CA GLN A 416 9.58 5.05 7.46
C GLN A 416 10.55 6.23 7.50
N ASP A 417 10.67 6.92 8.63
CA ASP A 417 11.62 8.03 8.80
C ASP A 417 13.06 7.61 8.54
N GLN A 418 13.42 6.37 8.90
CA GLN A 418 14.77 5.87 8.68
C GLN A 418 15.00 5.33 7.27
N THR A 419 14.00 4.68 6.66
CA THR A 419 14.21 3.84 5.47
C THR A 419 13.59 4.38 4.19
N LEU A 420 12.68 5.35 4.25
CA LEU A 420 11.90 5.77 3.08
C LEU A 420 12.77 6.37 1.95
N ALA A 421 13.77 7.18 2.28
CA ALA A 421 14.66 7.76 1.27
C ALA A 421 15.44 6.67 0.52
N GLU A 422 15.92 5.66 1.25
CA GLU A 422 16.58 4.50 0.67
C GLU A 422 15.58 3.62 -0.11
N ALA A 423 14.38 3.38 0.43
CA ALA A 423 13.33 2.61 -0.25
C ALA A 423 13.01 3.21 -1.61
N LEU A 424 12.86 4.53 -1.68
CA LEU A 424 12.65 5.24 -2.94
C LEU A 424 13.84 5.04 -3.88
N SER A 425 15.07 5.35 -3.44
CA SER A 425 16.27 5.24 -4.30
C SER A 425 16.49 3.80 -4.79
N TRP A 426 16.34 2.81 -3.91
CA TRP A 426 16.47 1.41 -4.28
C TRP A 426 15.39 0.98 -5.27
N THR A 427 14.14 1.38 -5.04
CA THR A 427 13.03 1.01 -5.92
C THR A 427 13.18 1.60 -7.33
N TRP A 428 13.73 2.81 -7.46
CA TRP A 428 13.95 3.46 -8.75
C TRP A 428 15.29 3.12 -9.40
N ARG A 429 16.10 2.27 -8.79
CA ARG A 429 17.40 1.84 -9.34
C ARG A 429 17.22 1.20 -10.71
N GLY A 430 18.10 1.55 -11.65
CA GLY A 430 18.06 1.04 -13.03
C GLY A 430 16.99 1.69 -13.93
N TYR A 431 16.16 2.60 -13.43
CA TYR A 431 15.26 3.36 -14.29
C TYR A 431 16.00 4.50 -14.98
N THR A 432 15.84 4.57 -16.30
CA THR A 432 16.31 5.69 -17.13
C THR A 432 15.09 6.28 -17.85
N PRO A 433 14.76 7.58 -17.67
CA PRO A 433 13.64 8.24 -18.32
C PRO A 433 13.72 8.24 -19.85
#